data_9b3da37966d1b141ccb6fffceb928a37
#
_entry.id   9b3da37966d1b141ccb6fffceb928a37
#
_cell.length_a   1.000
_cell.length_b   1.000
_cell.length_c   1.000
_cell.angle_alpha   90.00
_cell.angle_beta   90.00
_cell.angle_gamma   90.00
#
_symmetry.space_group_name_H-M   'P 1'
#
loop_
_entity.id
_entity.type
_entity.pdbx_description
1 polymer ?
#
loop_
_entity_poly.entity_id
_entity_poly.type
_entity_poly.pdbx_seq_one_letter_code
_entity_poly.pdbx_strand_id
1 'polypeptide(L)'
;AQIARYTNYLTPARLAKADLGNGRRLFAKSCAACHTLFDAGGKIGPNLTGSNRVNVNYILENLVDPSAVLGKDYRMTVIATADGRVISGLIQKETDSALTLRTINDTVVIAKDDIDARKLSQQSMMPEGQLKQLKLLQVRDLVGYLASDIQVPLRGPEPPIDLKTGRVPNAIEAEKMTIVGKPPGRARSQAMSKFSGDTWSGAGQLWWTGAKPGDRLTLELPV
;
A
#
# COMPACT_ATOMS: atom_id res chain seq x y z
N ALA A 1 -15.34 13.19 -19.78
CA ALA A 1 -14.16 13.16 -20.68
C ALA A 1 -13.05 12.24 -20.13
N GLN A 2 -12.65 12.36 -18.87
CA GLN A 2 -11.47 11.63 -18.32
C GLN A 2 -11.75 10.13 -18.15
N ILE A 3 -12.92 9.74 -17.63
CA ILE A 3 -13.32 8.33 -17.49
C ILE A 3 -13.30 7.65 -18.86
N ALA A 4 -13.94 8.23 -19.87
CA ALA A 4 -13.97 7.67 -21.23
C ALA A 4 -12.55 7.44 -21.81
N ARG A 5 -11.60 8.35 -21.55
CA ARG A 5 -10.20 8.17 -21.96
C ARG A 5 -9.59 6.91 -21.35
N TYR A 6 -9.79 6.68 -20.06
CA TYR A 6 -9.24 5.50 -19.39
C TYR A 6 -10.00 4.22 -19.78
N THR A 7 -11.34 4.27 -19.91
CA THR A 7 -12.13 3.12 -20.38
C THR A 7 -11.67 2.66 -21.77
N ASN A 8 -11.46 3.59 -22.70
CA ASN A 8 -10.98 3.26 -24.05
C ASN A 8 -9.55 2.69 -24.04
N TYR A 9 -8.72 3.10 -23.07
CA TYR A 9 -7.37 2.58 -22.92
C TYR A 9 -7.33 1.20 -22.24
N LEU A 10 -8.14 0.97 -21.21
CA LEU A 10 -8.13 -0.24 -20.37
C LEU A 10 -8.99 -1.36 -20.96
N THR A 11 -8.68 -1.74 -22.19
CA THR A 11 -9.35 -2.90 -22.82
C THR A 11 -9.00 -4.20 -22.09
N PRO A 12 -9.87 -5.26 -22.17
CA PRO A 12 -9.57 -6.56 -21.56
C PRO A 12 -8.19 -7.12 -21.97
N ALA A 13 -7.82 -6.97 -23.24
CA ALA A 13 -6.53 -7.42 -23.74
C ALA A 13 -5.33 -6.65 -23.13
N ARG A 14 -5.52 -5.40 -22.76
CA ARG A 14 -4.48 -4.62 -22.07
C ARG A 14 -4.45 -4.92 -20.57
N LEU A 15 -5.59 -5.08 -19.93
CA LEU A 15 -5.68 -5.46 -18.52
C LEU A 15 -5.08 -6.86 -18.27
N ALA A 16 -5.27 -7.80 -19.20
CA ALA A 16 -4.63 -9.11 -19.12
C ALA A 16 -3.09 -9.05 -19.13
N LYS A 17 -2.51 -7.93 -19.56
CA LYS A 17 -1.05 -7.67 -19.55
C LYS A 17 -0.62 -6.77 -18.38
N ALA A 18 -1.48 -6.55 -17.39
CA ALA A 18 -1.14 -5.74 -16.24
C ALA A 18 -0.08 -6.42 -15.37
N ASP A 19 0.91 -5.65 -14.95
CA ASP A 19 1.83 -6.06 -13.90
C ASP A 19 1.15 -5.85 -12.54
N LEU A 20 0.58 -6.94 -11.99
CA LEU A 20 -0.13 -6.90 -10.71
C LEU A 20 0.80 -6.57 -9.55
N GLY A 21 2.09 -6.95 -9.60
CA GLY A 21 3.08 -6.61 -8.58
C GLY A 21 3.37 -5.10 -8.55
N ASN A 22 3.52 -4.46 -9.73
CA ASN A 22 3.60 -3.01 -9.85
C ASN A 22 2.29 -2.34 -9.40
N GLY A 23 1.14 -2.89 -9.78
CA GLY A 23 -0.18 -2.42 -9.34
C GLY A 23 -0.32 -2.44 -7.82
N ARG A 24 0.09 -3.52 -7.15
CA ARG A 24 0.11 -3.61 -5.69
C ARG A 24 1.03 -2.57 -5.05
N ARG A 25 2.19 -2.31 -5.65
CA ARG A 25 3.11 -1.26 -5.16
C ARG A 25 2.49 0.13 -5.27
N LEU A 26 1.82 0.44 -6.38
CA LEU A 26 1.12 1.71 -6.57
C LEU A 26 -0.04 1.84 -5.57
N PHE A 27 -0.81 0.77 -5.34
CA PHE A 27 -1.84 0.72 -4.31
C PHE A 27 -1.26 0.97 -2.92
N ALA A 28 -0.18 0.29 -2.55
CA ALA A 28 0.49 0.46 -1.26
C ALA A 28 0.95 1.91 -1.02
N LYS A 29 1.44 2.57 -2.08
CA LYS A 29 1.91 3.96 -2.01
C LYS A 29 0.80 4.98 -1.87
N SER A 30 -0.34 4.79 -2.55
CA SER A 30 -1.33 5.86 -2.73
C SER A 30 -2.71 5.55 -2.14
N CYS A 31 -3.01 4.30 -1.86
CA CYS A 31 -4.36 3.85 -1.47
C CYS A 31 -4.40 3.15 -0.11
N ALA A 32 -3.36 2.35 0.19
CA ALA A 32 -3.34 1.48 1.36
C ALA A 32 -3.33 2.21 2.71
N ALA A 33 -2.97 3.50 2.76
CA ALA A 33 -3.10 4.29 3.98
C ALA A 33 -4.56 4.39 4.45
N CYS A 34 -5.50 4.41 3.51
CA CYS A 34 -6.93 4.56 3.79
C CYS A 34 -7.73 3.27 3.56
N HIS A 35 -7.38 2.46 2.57
CA HIS A 35 -8.16 1.32 2.12
C HIS A 35 -7.53 -0.01 2.49
N THR A 36 -8.36 -0.95 2.92
CA THR A 36 -8.01 -2.36 3.03
C THR A 36 -8.29 -3.07 1.70
N LEU A 37 -7.34 -3.87 1.21
CA LEU A 37 -7.52 -4.80 0.10
C LEU A 37 -6.78 -6.11 0.42
N PHE A 38 -7.48 -7.26 0.33
CA PHE A 38 -6.96 -8.58 0.72
C PHE A 38 -6.36 -8.59 2.14
N ASP A 39 -7.12 -8.06 3.09
CA ASP A 39 -6.79 -7.95 4.53
C ASP A 39 -5.55 -7.09 4.87
N ALA A 40 -5.00 -6.36 3.89
CA ALA A 40 -3.87 -5.46 4.08
C ALA A 40 -4.26 -4.00 3.80
N GLY A 41 -3.88 -3.09 4.70
CA GLY A 41 -4.09 -1.64 4.56
C GLY A 41 -4.90 -1.00 5.68
N GLY A 42 -5.21 0.29 5.50
CA GLY A 42 -5.95 1.13 6.45
C GLY A 42 -7.46 0.86 6.43
N LYS A 43 -8.14 1.43 7.43
CA LYS A 43 -9.59 1.23 7.65
C LYS A 43 -10.38 2.55 7.68
N ILE A 44 -9.80 3.65 7.21
CA ILE A 44 -10.50 4.94 7.14
C ILE A 44 -11.45 4.99 5.96
N GLY A 45 -11.02 4.45 4.83
CA GLY A 45 -11.86 4.21 3.66
C GLY A 45 -12.51 2.83 3.68
N PRO A 46 -13.42 2.53 2.73
CA PRO A 46 -14.04 1.22 2.62
C PRO A 46 -13.01 0.10 2.37
N ASN A 47 -13.35 -1.09 2.89
CA ASN A 47 -12.65 -2.31 2.51
C ASN A 47 -13.00 -2.65 1.05
N LEU A 48 -12.00 -2.68 0.19
CA LEU A 48 -12.18 -2.89 -1.23
C LEU A 48 -12.30 -4.37 -1.61
N THR A 49 -11.92 -5.31 -0.73
CA THR A 49 -11.89 -6.75 -1.04
C THR A 49 -13.24 -7.27 -1.55
N GLY A 50 -14.34 -6.85 -0.93
CA GLY A 50 -15.71 -7.23 -1.30
C GLY A 50 -16.44 -6.24 -2.22
N SER A 51 -15.76 -5.19 -2.72
CA SER A 51 -16.41 -4.21 -3.59
C SER A 51 -16.54 -4.72 -5.03
N ASN A 52 -17.31 -4.01 -5.88
CA ASN A 52 -17.53 -4.38 -7.28
C ASN A 52 -16.30 -4.14 -8.17
N ARG A 53 -15.15 -4.71 -7.78
CA ARG A 53 -13.85 -4.51 -8.43
C ARG A 53 -13.70 -5.17 -9.80
N VAL A 54 -14.52 -6.15 -10.11
CA VAL A 54 -14.55 -6.78 -11.45
C VAL A 54 -15.05 -5.80 -12.51
N ASN A 55 -15.78 -4.77 -12.12
CA ASN A 55 -16.27 -3.73 -13.01
C ASN A 55 -15.26 -2.58 -13.09
N VAL A 56 -14.51 -2.52 -14.20
CA VAL A 56 -13.49 -1.49 -14.45
C VAL A 56 -14.08 -0.08 -14.47
N ASN A 57 -15.29 0.09 -14.96
CA ASN A 57 -15.94 1.41 -14.95
C ASN A 57 -16.24 1.87 -13.52
N TYR A 58 -16.70 0.96 -12.66
CA TYR A 58 -16.88 1.26 -11.23
C TYR A 58 -15.57 1.69 -10.56
N ILE A 59 -14.47 0.99 -10.86
CA ILE A 59 -13.13 1.39 -10.35
C ILE A 59 -12.79 2.80 -10.85
N LEU A 60 -12.95 3.05 -12.14
CA LEU A 60 -12.60 4.35 -12.75
C LEU A 60 -13.44 5.50 -12.23
N GLU A 61 -14.76 5.30 -12.06
CA GLU A 61 -15.64 6.30 -11.47
C GLU A 61 -15.16 6.74 -10.10
N ASN A 62 -14.86 5.78 -9.22
CA ASN A 62 -14.37 6.08 -7.87
C ASN A 62 -12.95 6.69 -7.85
N LEU A 63 -12.07 6.35 -8.80
CA LEU A 63 -10.71 6.91 -8.87
C LEU A 63 -10.67 8.31 -9.50
N VAL A 64 -11.61 8.63 -10.40
CA VAL A 64 -11.63 9.89 -11.14
C VAL A 64 -12.49 10.93 -10.44
N ASP A 65 -13.65 10.51 -9.91
CA ASP A 65 -14.60 11.37 -9.22
C ASP A 65 -15.10 10.71 -7.93
N PRO A 66 -14.27 10.66 -6.89
CA PRO A 66 -14.60 9.99 -5.64
C PRO A 66 -15.74 10.67 -4.87
N SER A 67 -16.18 11.86 -5.27
CA SER A 67 -17.29 12.60 -4.67
C SER A 67 -18.63 12.36 -5.35
N ALA A 68 -18.64 11.77 -6.55
CA ALA A 68 -19.87 11.58 -7.35
C ALA A 68 -20.89 10.68 -6.65
N VAL A 69 -20.42 9.60 -6.01
CA VAL A 69 -21.27 8.65 -5.29
C VAL A 69 -20.67 8.33 -3.93
N LEU A 70 -21.12 9.05 -2.90
CA LEU A 70 -20.65 8.86 -1.52
C LEU A 70 -21.69 8.09 -0.70
N GLY A 71 -21.30 6.93 -0.18
CA GLY A 71 -22.07 6.24 0.85
C GLY A 71 -22.19 7.11 2.13
N LYS A 72 -23.29 6.96 2.84
CA LYS A 72 -23.57 7.78 4.05
C LYS A 72 -22.43 7.74 5.06
N ASP A 73 -21.84 6.56 5.29
CA ASP A 73 -20.79 6.32 6.29
C ASP A 73 -19.43 6.92 5.88
N TYR A 74 -19.27 7.32 4.63
CA TYR A 74 -18.04 7.89 4.09
C TYR A 74 -18.15 9.38 3.76
N ARG A 75 -19.26 10.02 4.17
CA ARG A 75 -19.41 11.46 4.06
C ARG A 75 -18.66 12.16 5.18
N MET A 76 -17.74 13.02 4.79
CA MET A 76 -16.94 13.79 5.73
C MET A 76 -17.81 14.83 6.46
N THR A 77 -17.66 14.89 7.77
CA THR A 77 -18.25 15.94 8.60
C THR A 77 -17.18 16.97 8.95
N VAL A 78 -17.50 18.23 8.81
CA VAL A 78 -16.68 19.36 9.22
C VAL A 78 -17.28 19.95 10.49
N ILE A 79 -16.47 20.02 11.54
CA ILE A 79 -16.81 20.58 12.86
C ILE A 79 -15.99 21.84 13.09
N ALA A 80 -16.65 22.93 13.41
CA ALA A 80 -16.02 24.10 14.03
C ALA A 80 -16.23 24.01 15.53
N THR A 81 -15.17 24.20 16.30
CA THR A 81 -15.21 24.15 17.78
C THR A 81 -15.15 25.55 18.37
N ALA A 82 -15.67 25.72 19.59
CA ALA A 82 -15.72 27.01 20.31
C ALA A 82 -14.33 27.67 20.51
N ASP A 83 -13.26 26.86 20.53
CA ASP A 83 -11.86 27.34 20.57
C ASP A 83 -11.31 27.71 19.16
N GLY A 84 -12.15 27.72 18.13
CA GLY A 84 -11.83 28.16 16.78
C GLY A 84 -11.13 27.12 15.90
N ARG A 85 -10.97 25.86 16.32
CA ARG A 85 -10.45 24.79 15.46
C ARG A 85 -11.48 24.33 14.45
N VAL A 86 -11.02 23.92 13.27
CA VAL A 86 -11.85 23.26 12.25
C VAL A 86 -11.33 21.84 12.05
N ILE A 87 -12.16 20.86 12.37
CA ILE A 87 -11.81 19.43 12.32
C ILE A 87 -12.70 18.75 11.27
N SER A 88 -12.08 18.04 10.34
CA SER A 88 -12.78 17.31 9.29
C SER A 88 -12.51 15.82 9.40
N GLY A 89 -13.55 15.00 9.36
CA GLY A 89 -13.40 13.54 9.50
C GLY A 89 -14.70 12.77 9.28
N LEU A 90 -14.62 11.47 9.40
CA LEU A 90 -15.76 10.56 9.38
C LEU A 90 -16.25 10.35 10.81
N ILE A 91 -17.56 10.38 11.02
CA ILE A 91 -18.14 10.07 12.32
C ILE A 91 -17.97 8.56 12.57
N GLN A 92 -17.23 8.22 13.61
CA GLN A 92 -17.08 6.84 14.10
C GLN A 92 -18.12 6.48 15.13
N LYS A 93 -18.38 7.41 16.05
CA LYS A 93 -19.31 7.23 17.15
C LYS A 93 -19.90 8.58 17.54
N GLU A 94 -21.15 8.57 17.87
CA GLU A 94 -21.86 9.71 18.45
C GLU A 94 -22.62 9.24 19.71
N THR A 95 -22.43 9.95 20.80
CA THR A 95 -23.14 9.77 22.07
C THR A 95 -23.91 11.03 22.40
N ASP A 96 -24.64 11.08 23.51
CA ASP A 96 -25.37 12.28 23.95
C ASP A 96 -24.40 13.45 24.24
N SER A 97 -23.19 13.15 24.73
CA SER A 97 -22.23 14.16 25.20
C SER A 97 -21.01 14.37 24.28
N ALA A 98 -20.71 13.44 23.35
CA ALA A 98 -19.50 13.51 22.57
C ALA A 98 -19.65 12.95 21.14
N LEU A 99 -18.84 13.49 20.25
CA LEU A 99 -18.68 13.07 18.87
C LEU A 99 -17.25 12.57 18.65
N THR A 100 -17.09 11.32 18.17
CA THR A 100 -15.81 10.75 17.79
C THR A 100 -15.65 10.84 16.28
N LEU A 101 -14.68 11.62 15.83
CA LEU A 101 -14.32 11.79 14.43
C LEU A 101 -13.02 11.04 14.11
N ARG A 102 -13.03 10.28 13.05
CA ARG A 102 -11.83 9.71 12.44
C ARG A 102 -11.31 10.66 11.36
N THR A 103 -10.17 11.26 11.60
CA THR A 103 -9.45 12.08 10.63
C THR A 103 -8.45 11.23 9.83
N ILE A 104 -7.72 11.83 8.89
CA ILE A 104 -6.66 11.13 8.13
C ILE A 104 -5.55 10.61 9.06
N ASN A 105 -5.23 11.36 10.10
CA ASN A 105 -4.09 11.05 10.97
C ASN A 105 -4.50 10.39 12.28
N ASP A 106 -5.64 10.82 12.86
CA ASP A 106 -6.03 10.50 14.24
C ASP A 106 -7.53 10.26 14.39
N THR A 107 -7.89 9.76 15.58
CA THR A 107 -9.27 9.76 16.07
C THR A 107 -9.41 10.83 17.12
N VAL A 108 -10.30 11.80 16.89
CA VAL A 108 -10.54 12.96 17.77
C VAL A 108 -11.89 12.82 18.43
N VAL A 109 -11.93 12.96 19.76
CA VAL A 109 -13.19 13.04 20.54
C VAL A 109 -13.45 14.51 20.85
N ILE A 110 -14.64 14.99 20.50
CA ILE A 110 -15.08 16.37 20.69
C ILE A 110 -16.32 16.33 21.57
N ALA A 111 -16.33 17.09 22.68
CA ALA A 111 -17.52 17.25 23.48
C ALA A 111 -18.58 18.02 22.67
N LYS A 112 -19.84 17.64 22.76
CA LYS A 112 -20.91 18.31 21.99
C LYS A 112 -21.08 19.78 22.37
N ASP A 113 -20.82 20.10 23.63
CA ASP A 113 -20.86 21.48 24.12
C ASP A 113 -19.74 22.37 23.55
N ASP A 114 -18.67 21.76 23.03
CA ASP A 114 -17.57 22.47 22.36
C ASP A 114 -17.82 22.65 20.85
N ILE A 115 -18.95 22.20 20.31
CA ILE A 115 -19.26 22.27 18.88
C ILE A 115 -20.06 23.54 18.58
N ASP A 116 -19.43 24.49 17.91
CA ASP A 116 -20.08 25.71 17.41
C ASP A 116 -20.92 25.44 16.14
N ALA A 117 -20.34 24.67 15.20
CA ALA A 117 -21.01 24.35 13.95
C ALA A 117 -20.64 22.95 13.46
N ARG A 118 -21.59 22.31 12.81
CA ARG A 118 -21.44 21.01 12.18
C ARG A 118 -22.00 21.05 10.76
N LYS A 119 -21.20 20.64 9.79
CA LYS A 119 -21.63 20.61 8.39
C LYS A 119 -21.22 19.28 7.73
N LEU A 120 -22.15 18.64 7.03
CA LEU A 120 -21.85 17.49 6.18
C LEU A 120 -21.24 17.97 4.86
N SER A 121 -20.06 17.45 4.53
CA SER A 121 -19.37 17.77 3.29
C SER A 121 -19.99 17.03 2.11
N GLN A 122 -19.99 17.68 0.95
CA GLN A 122 -20.30 17.05 -0.33
C GLN A 122 -19.06 16.37 -0.94
N GLN A 123 -17.88 16.62 -0.37
CA GLN A 123 -16.62 16.10 -0.86
C GLN A 123 -16.21 14.85 -0.10
N SER A 124 -15.61 13.90 -0.84
CA SER A 124 -14.98 12.71 -0.29
C SER A 124 -13.66 13.06 0.44
N MET A 125 -13.30 12.28 1.45
CA MET A 125 -11.93 12.31 1.99
C MET A 125 -10.91 11.74 0.98
N MET A 126 -11.34 10.89 0.05
CA MET A 126 -10.49 10.41 -1.03
C MET A 126 -10.17 11.56 -1.98
N PRO A 127 -8.89 11.92 -2.18
CA PRO A 127 -8.53 13.04 -3.04
C PRO A 127 -8.86 12.75 -4.51
N GLU A 128 -9.30 13.77 -5.22
CA GLU A 128 -9.46 13.70 -6.67
C GLU A 128 -8.13 13.60 -7.41
N GLY A 129 -8.18 13.12 -8.65
CA GLY A 129 -7.03 13.13 -9.54
C GLY A 129 -5.96 12.10 -9.26
N GLN A 130 -6.28 11.02 -8.53
CA GLN A 130 -5.35 9.93 -8.21
C GLN A 130 -4.62 9.36 -9.45
N LEU A 131 -5.28 9.35 -10.60
CA LEU A 131 -4.70 8.84 -11.85
C LEU A 131 -3.90 9.88 -12.63
N LYS A 132 -4.01 11.18 -12.30
CA LYS A 132 -3.36 12.26 -13.08
C LYS A 132 -1.84 12.20 -13.04
N GLN A 133 -1.27 11.71 -11.94
CA GLN A 133 0.18 11.61 -11.74
C GLN A 133 0.78 10.30 -12.30
N LEU A 134 -0.07 9.39 -12.77
CA LEU A 134 0.35 8.09 -13.26
C LEU A 134 0.47 8.07 -14.79
N LYS A 135 1.50 7.40 -15.30
CA LYS A 135 1.60 7.05 -16.70
C LYS A 135 0.54 6.00 -17.06
N LEU A 136 0.09 5.94 -18.31
CA LEU A 136 -0.97 5.00 -18.73
C LEU A 136 -0.67 3.53 -18.39
N LEU A 137 0.59 3.11 -18.48
CA LEU A 137 0.99 1.75 -18.06
C LEU A 137 0.79 1.54 -16.55
N GLN A 138 1.11 2.54 -15.74
CA GLN A 138 0.89 2.48 -14.29
C GLN A 138 -0.60 2.48 -13.94
N VAL A 139 -1.42 3.23 -14.68
CA VAL A 139 -2.89 3.17 -14.54
C VAL A 139 -3.41 1.76 -14.85
N ARG A 140 -2.91 1.14 -15.93
CA ARG A 140 -3.25 -0.24 -16.28
C ARG A 140 -2.90 -1.21 -15.15
N ASP A 141 -1.69 -1.11 -14.62
CA ASP A 141 -1.19 -2.01 -13.60
C ASP A 141 -1.96 -1.84 -12.28
N LEU A 142 -2.23 -0.58 -11.88
CA LEU A 142 -3.05 -0.28 -10.70
C LEU A 142 -4.48 -0.81 -10.84
N VAL A 143 -5.15 -0.51 -11.96
CA VAL A 143 -6.53 -0.97 -12.21
C VAL A 143 -6.58 -2.49 -12.35
N GLY A 144 -5.59 -3.10 -13.01
CA GLY A 144 -5.45 -4.55 -13.10
C GLY A 144 -5.33 -5.21 -11.73
N TYR A 145 -4.51 -4.64 -10.83
CA TYR A 145 -4.39 -5.12 -9.45
C TYR A 145 -5.68 -4.92 -8.65
N LEU A 146 -6.32 -3.75 -8.76
CA LEU A 146 -7.59 -3.50 -8.11
C LEU A 146 -8.69 -4.47 -8.57
N ALA A 147 -8.71 -4.82 -9.86
CA ALA A 147 -9.68 -5.75 -10.43
C ALA A 147 -9.34 -7.23 -10.18
N SER A 148 -8.12 -7.54 -9.75
CA SER A 148 -7.65 -8.91 -9.49
C SER A 148 -8.44 -9.55 -8.35
N ASP A 149 -8.66 -10.84 -8.42
CA ASP A 149 -9.27 -11.68 -7.39
C ASP A 149 -8.25 -12.27 -6.40
N ILE A 150 -6.96 -12.15 -6.72
CA ILE A 150 -5.86 -12.70 -5.92
C ILE A 150 -4.93 -11.62 -5.38
N GLN A 151 -4.39 -11.88 -4.18
CA GLN A 151 -3.27 -11.11 -3.66
C GLN A 151 -1.97 -11.58 -4.32
N VAL A 152 -1.16 -10.62 -4.75
CA VAL A 152 0.19 -10.89 -5.27
C VAL A 152 1.25 -10.41 -4.26
N PRO A 153 2.47 -10.94 -4.26
CA PRO A 153 3.54 -10.45 -3.40
C PRO A 153 3.78 -8.94 -3.59
N LEU A 154 4.04 -8.22 -2.50
CA LEU A 154 4.52 -6.84 -2.58
C LEU A 154 5.97 -6.88 -3.03
N ARG A 155 6.18 -6.86 -4.33
CA ARG A 155 7.52 -6.68 -4.88
C ARG A 155 7.90 -5.21 -4.79
N GLY A 156 9.04 -4.94 -4.16
CA GLY A 156 9.76 -3.70 -4.40
C GLY A 156 10.07 -3.53 -5.89
N PRO A 157 10.61 -2.39 -6.34
CA PRO A 157 11.22 -2.35 -7.66
C PRO A 157 12.19 -3.53 -7.69
N GLU A 158 11.93 -4.52 -8.57
CA GLU A 158 12.90 -5.60 -8.73
C GLU A 158 14.23 -4.93 -9.05
N PRO A 159 15.24 -5.07 -8.18
CA PRO A 159 16.55 -4.60 -8.56
C PRO A 159 16.88 -5.29 -9.88
N PRO A 160 17.49 -4.59 -10.83
CA PRO A 160 17.83 -5.17 -12.12
C PRO A 160 18.72 -6.40 -11.87
N ILE A 161 18.11 -7.59 -11.90
CA ILE A 161 18.84 -8.84 -11.76
C ILE A 161 19.45 -9.14 -13.13
N ASP A 162 20.76 -9.29 -13.18
CA ASP A 162 21.40 -9.88 -14.34
C ASP A 162 20.95 -11.34 -14.45
N LEU A 163 20.07 -11.64 -15.38
CA LEU A 163 19.47 -12.97 -15.56
C LEU A 163 20.53 -14.05 -15.90
N LYS A 164 21.71 -13.68 -16.36
CA LYS A 164 22.80 -14.64 -16.64
C LYS A 164 23.58 -15.01 -15.41
N THR A 165 23.78 -14.07 -14.51
CA THR A 165 24.65 -14.25 -13.32
C THR A 165 23.86 -14.33 -12.02
N GLY A 166 22.55 -14.02 -12.03
CA GLY A 166 21.72 -13.89 -10.83
C GLY A 166 22.10 -12.70 -9.95
N ARG A 167 23.01 -11.83 -10.41
CA ARG A 167 23.52 -10.72 -9.59
C ARG A 167 22.65 -9.49 -9.69
N VAL A 168 22.51 -8.81 -8.58
CA VAL A 168 21.92 -7.47 -8.51
C VAL A 168 23.08 -6.46 -8.54
N PRO A 169 23.17 -5.57 -9.54
CA PRO A 169 24.20 -4.55 -9.57
C PRO A 169 24.21 -3.72 -8.29
N ASN A 170 25.38 -3.49 -7.73
CA ASN A 170 25.60 -2.75 -6.49
C ASN A 170 24.99 -3.37 -5.22
N ALA A 171 24.51 -4.61 -5.27
CA ALA A 171 24.15 -5.34 -4.05
C ALA A 171 25.38 -5.79 -3.31
N ILE A 172 25.33 -5.65 -2.00
CA ILE A 172 26.36 -6.19 -1.09
C ILE A 172 25.88 -7.56 -0.64
N GLU A 173 26.61 -8.59 -1.04
CA GLU A 173 26.26 -9.97 -0.72
C GLU A 173 26.63 -10.27 0.74
N ALA A 174 25.64 -10.64 1.55
CA ALA A 174 25.82 -10.85 2.99
C ALA A 174 26.85 -11.94 3.32
N GLU A 175 27.01 -12.95 2.46
CA GLU A 175 28.00 -14.00 2.62
C GLU A 175 29.46 -13.54 2.42
N LYS A 176 29.65 -12.32 1.90
CA LYS A 176 30.97 -11.68 1.74
C LYS A 176 31.28 -10.69 2.84
N MET A 177 30.34 -10.41 3.72
CA MET A 177 30.52 -9.48 4.83
C MET A 177 31.29 -10.17 5.97
N THR A 178 32.05 -9.37 6.71
CA THR A 178 32.75 -9.85 7.92
C THR A 178 31.75 -9.96 9.08
N ILE A 179 31.70 -11.12 9.71
CA ILE A 179 30.93 -11.32 10.94
C ILE A 179 31.65 -10.66 12.08
N VAL A 180 31.05 -9.67 12.74
CA VAL A 180 31.62 -8.96 13.88
C VAL A 180 31.25 -9.67 15.16
N GLY A 181 32.26 -10.04 15.93
CA GLY A 181 32.09 -10.74 17.20
C GLY A 181 31.68 -12.22 17.04
N LYS A 182 31.13 -12.78 18.11
CA LYS A 182 30.66 -14.18 18.15
C LYS A 182 29.12 -14.18 18.27
N PRO A 183 28.39 -14.38 17.17
CA PRO A 183 26.95 -14.42 17.25
C PRO A 183 26.46 -15.66 18.00
N PRO A 184 25.30 -15.61 18.64
CA PRO A 184 24.59 -16.79 19.12
C PRO A 184 24.36 -17.79 17.98
N GLY A 185 24.52 -19.08 18.25
CA GLY A 185 24.42 -20.11 17.21
C GLY A 185 25.62 -20.14 16.27
N ARG A 186 25.41 -20.50 15.03
CA ARG A 186 26.45 -20.65 14.00
C ARG A 186 26.12 -19.89 12.75
N ALA A 187 26.86 -18.83 12.46
CA ALA A 187 26.77 -18.10 11.21
C ALA A 187 27.97 -18.42 10.31
N ARG A 188 27.73 -18.67 9.02
CA ARG A 188 28.76 -18.98 8.03
C ARG A 188 28.30 -18.70 6.61
N SER A 189 29.22 -18.40 5.72
CA SER A 189 28.97 -18.44 4.28
C SER A 189 28.84 -19.90 3.82
N GLN A 190 27.88 -20.15 2.93
CA GLN A 190 27.61 -21.44 2.32
C GLN A 190 27.55 -21.30 0.80
N ALA A 191 28.34 -22.10 0.09
CA ALA A 191 28.27 -22.20 -1.36
C ALA A 191 26.97 -22.88 -1.79
N MET A 192 26.26 -22.26 -2.72
CA MET A 192 24.94 -22.73 -3.21
C MET A 192 25.02 -23.52 -4.53
N SER A 193 26.18 -23.73 -5.08
CA SER A 193 26.40 -24.44 -6.37
C SER A 193 25.88 -25.89 -6.42
N LYS A 194 25.62 -26.49 -5.27
CA LYS A 194 25.09 -27.87 -5.15
C LYS A 194 23.56 -27.94 -4.98
N PHE A 195 22.89 -26.78 -4.90
CA PHE A 195 21.46 -26.69 -4.71
C PHE A 195 20.79 -26.33 -6.04
N SER A 196 19.84 -27.14 -6.48
CA SER A 196 19.07 -26.90 -7.69
C SER A 196 17.66 -26.42 -7.34
N GLY A 197 17.07 -25.60 -8.19
CA GLY A 197 15.68 -25.16 -8.06
C GLY A 197 15.49 -23.69 -7.78
N ASP A 198 16.50 -22.97 -7.26
CA ASP A 198 16.44 -21.52 -7.00
C ASP A 198 17.60 -20.79 -7.67
N THR A 199 17.36 -19.53 -8.00
CA THR A 199 18.37 -18.61 -8.52
C THR A 199 18.90 -17.76 -7.35
N TRP A 200 20.19 -17.87 -7.06
CA TRP A 200 20.86 -17.17 -5.98
C TRP A 200 21.62 -15.96 -6.52
N SER A 201 21.52 -14.81 -5.84
CA SER A 201 22.39 -13.68 -6.15
C SER A 201 23.80 -14.01 -5.66
N GLY A 202 24.78 -14.02 -6.55
CA GLY A 202 26.11 -14.56 -6.24
C GLY A 202 26.11 -16.09 -6.18
N ALA A 203 27.16 -16.70 -5.68
CA ALA A 203 27.32 -18.14 -5.63
C ALA A 203 27.12 -18.72 -4.21
N GLY A 204 26.63 -17.92 -3.27
CA GLY A 204 26.52 -18.28 -1.87
C GLY A 204 25.36 -17.68 -1.13
N GLN A 205 25.25 -18.00 0.12
CA GLN A 205 24.35 -17.37 1.08
C GLN A 205 25.01 -17.30 2.44
N LEU A 206 24.61 -16.31 3.26
CA LEU A 206 24.92 -16.31 4.67
C LEU A 206 23.90 -17.16 5.41
N TRP A 207 24.35 -18.23 6.04
CA TRP A 207 23.51 -19.15 6.79
C TRP A 207 23.75 -18.99 8.29
N TRP A 208 22.70 -18.61 9.02
CA TRP A 208 22.71 -18.46 10.47
C TRP A 208 21.73 -19.46 11.10
N THR A 209 22.25 -20.40 11.84
CA THR A 209 21.50 -21.50 12.49
C THR A 209 21.66 -21.47 14.00
N GLY A 210 20.65 -21.98 14.72
CA GLY A 210 20.65 -22.06 16.19
C GLY A 210 20.43 -20.73 16.89
N ALA A 211 20.04 -19.67 16.16
CA ALA A 211 19.60 -18.41 16.73
C ALA A 211 18.20 -18.54 17.35
N LYS A 212 17.93 -17.75 18.36
CA LYS A 212 16.62 -17.63 19.03
C LYS A 212 16.01 -16.25 18.73
N PRO A 213 14.69 -16.08 18.87
CA PRO A 213 14.08 -14.76 18.77
C PRO A 213 14.76 -13.74 19.71
N GLY A 214 15.18 -12.60 19.16
CA GLY A 214 15.91 -11.57 19.89
C GLY A 214 17.43 -11.63 19.75
N ASP A 215 18.01 -12.72 19.25
CA ASP A 215 19.44 -12.80 18.94
C ASP A 215 19.81 -11.83 17.81
N ARG A 216 21.08 -11.38 17.81
CA ARG A 216 21.60 -10.44 16.82
C ARG A 216 22.82 -10.98 16.13
N LEU A 217 22.88 -10.81 14.82
CA LEU A 217 24.08 -11.02 13.99
C LEU A 217 24.55 -9.66 13.47
N THR A 218 25.78 -9.29 13.79
CA THR A 218 26.37 -8.04 13.31
C THR A 218 27.29 -8.34 12.14
N LEU A 219 27.10 -7.62 11.04
CA LEU A 219 27.91 -7.72 9.84
C LEU A 219 28.55 -6.35 9.56
N GLU A 220 29.81 -6.38 9.18
CA GLU A 220 30.54 -5.20 8.73
C GLU A 220 30.40 -5.05 7.23
N LEU A 221 29.96 -3.86 6.79
CA LEU A 221 29.86 -3.54 5.37
C LEU A 221 31.26 -3.41 4.78
N PRO A 222 31.54 -4.00 3.61
CA PRO A 222 32.78 -3.75 2.91
C PRO A 222 32.90 -2.27 2.57
N VAL A 223 34.00 -1.65 2.95
CA VAL A 223 34.34 -0.24 2.66
C VAL A 223 34.82 -0.12 1.22
#